data_c026adad87f524df4bf2c4ac3964c9b2
#
_entry.id   c026adad87f524df4bf2c4ac3964c9b2
#
_cell.length_a   1.000
_cell.length_b   1.000
_cell.length_c   1.000
_cell.angle_alpha   90.00
_cell.angle_beta   90.00
_cell.angle_gamma   90.00
#
_symmetry.space_group_name_H-M   'P 1'
#
loop_
_entity.id
_entity.type
_entity.pdbx_description
1 polymer ?
#
loop_
_entity_poly.entity_id
_entity_poly.type
_entity_poly.pdbx_seq_one_letter_code
_entity_poly.pdbx_strand_id
1 'polypeptide(L)'
;MTIRFLISNAYAVGGTIRTTFNTASELARRHEVEIVSVRRRRDAPAFPLDPAVRLRALVDMRSRDRSPWEAWALAQRSRLIHPQDVRYSRFNVLTDVALLRFLLSVGDGVLVGTRPGLNVAIARFARRSVVRVGQDHMNPSSYRPQLRAAIARAYPRLDLVTALTQASAAQYAALLKGRTRVEWFPNAAPEIGAHRADTDATRVVAAGHLVRRKGFDRLLRAWAQIAREHPAWGLWIFGSGPEKPRLRSLARDLGVGNSVHLAGQTRRMGEELAASSLFVLSSRQEGFPMVLLEAMSVGLPVVAFDCPTGPREIVTEGVDGYVVPNGNEDALAAALAALMADASERRRFGAAALNKAAEFDNASITGRWESLFAELAAGKPKRRFR
;
A
#
# COMPACT_ATOMS: atom_id res chain seq x y z
N MET A 1 -16.92 0.45 19.63
CA MET A 1 -15.60 0.67 20.28
C MET A 1 -14.89 1.83 19.57
N THR A 2 -13.91 2.44 20.23
CA THR A 2 -13.10 3.50 19.60
C THR A 2 -11.87 2.87 18.92
N ILE A 3 -11.69 3.11 17.62
CA ILE A 3 -10.58 2.60 16.81
C ILE A 3 -9.75 3.77 16.31
N ARG A 4 -8.45 3.77 16.57
CA ARG A 4 -7.54 4.85 16.19
C ARG A 4 -6.45 4.34 15.25
N PHE A 5 -6.35 4.92 14.06
CA PHE A 5 -5.26 4.66 13.12
C PHE A 5 -4.20 5.75 13.25
N LEU A 6 -2.99 5.37 13.65
CA LEU A 6 -1.86 6.28 13.76
C LEU A 6 -1.02 6.26 12.48
N ILE A 7 -0.98 7.39 11.78
CA ILE A 7 -0.31 7.53 10.49
C ILE A 7 0.69 8.71 10.51
N SER A 8 1.79 8.59 9.78
CA SER A 8 2.83 9.64 9.79
C SER A 8 2.37 10.96 9.16
N ASN A 9 1.58 10.90 8.09
CA ASN A 9 1.00 12.06 7.41
C ASN A 9 -0.21 11.63 6.57
N ALA A 10 -1.41 11.87 7.07
CA ALA A 10 -2.67 11.56 6.41
C ALA A 10 -2.99 12.48 5.20
N TYR A 11 -2.30 13.61 5.10
CA TYR A 11 -2.52 14.63 4.06
C TYR A 11 -1.65 14.42 2.80
N ALA A 12 -0.85 13.37 2.75
CA ALA A 12 0.00 13.05 1.61
C ALA A 12 -0.68 12.07 0.64
N VAL A 13 -0.04 11.80 -0.50
CA VAL A 13 -0.43 10.77 -1.45
C VAL A 13 0.34 9.48 -1.14
N GLY A 14 -0.34 8.33 -1.17
CA GLY A 14 0.31 7.02 -0.99
C GLY A 14 -0.68 5.89 -0.69
N GLY A 15 -0.31 4.67 -1.06
CA GLY A 15 -1.16 3.47 -0.90
C GLY A 15 -1.58 3.23 0.55
N THR A 16 -0.66 3.30 1.51
CA THR A 16 -0.96 3.17 2.95
C THR A 16 -2.03 4.17 3.42
N ILE A 17 -2.00 5.41 2.91
CA ILE A 17 -2.98 6.43 3.30
C ILE A 17 -4.35 6.08 2.74
N ARG A 18 -4.41 5.74 1.44
CA ARG A 18 -5.64 5.37 0.75
C ARG A 18 -6.30 4.16 1.42
N THR A 19 -5.54 3.10 1.67
CA THR A 19 -6.07 1.90 2.32
C THR A 19 -6.51 2.16 3.75
N THR A 20 -5.76 2.95 4.54
CA THR A 20 -6.19 3.35 5.89
C THR A 20 -7.50 4.13 5.85
N PHE A 21 -7.68 5.04 4.88
CA PHE A 21 -8.90 5.82 4.72
C PHE A 21 -10.09 4.92 4.37
N ASN A 22 -9.94 4.01 3.41
CA ASN A 22 -10.98 3.08 3.01
C ASN A 22 -11.41 2.20 4.19
N THR A 23 -10.46 1.58 4.89
CA THR A 23 -10.75 0.74 6.06
C THR A 23 -11.39 1.56 7.20
N ALA A 24 -10.90 2.78 7.46
CA ALA A 24 -11.46 3.65 8.49
C ALA A 24 -12.90 4.07 8.16
N SER A 25 -13.18 4.42 6.89
CA SER A 25 -14.52 4.80 6.43
C SER A 25 -15.52 3.64 6.58
N GLU A 26 -15.12 2.42 6.23
CA GLU A 26 -16.00 1.25 6.39
C GLU A 26 -16.26 0.92 7.85
N LEU A 27 -15.21 0.95 8.70
CA LEU A 27 -15.34 0.75 10.15
C LEU A 27 -16.20 1.82 10.82
N ALA A 28 -16.20 3.06 10.29
CA ALA A 28 -16.96 4.16 10.85
C ALA A 28 -18.49 3.97 10.75
N ARG A 29 -18.96 3.04 9.91
CA ARG A 29 -20.37 2.66 9.84
C ARG A 29 -20.89 2.03 11.14
N ARG A 30 -20.00 1.45 11.95
CA ARG A 30 -20.37 0.70 13.17
C ARG A 30 -19.56 1.08 14.41
N HIS A 31 -18.48 1.84 14.23
CA HIS A 31 -17.54 2.18 15.28
C HIS A 31 -17.21 3.67 15.29
N GLU A 32 -16.74 4.17 16.42
CA GLU A 32 -16.10 5.47 16.51
C GLU A 32 -14.67 5.35 15.98
N VAL A 33 -14.38 6.00 14.85
CA VAL A 33 -13.08 5.89 14.17
C VAL A 33 -12.35 7.22 14.10
N GLU A 34 -11.09 7.22 14.51
CA GLU A 34 -10.20 8.38 14.43
C GLU A 34 -8.94 8.04 13.63
N ILE A 35 -8.60 8.89 12.67
CA ILE A 35 -7.29 8.89 12.03
C ILE A 35 -6.44 9.97 12.67
N VAL A 36 -5.35 9.55 13.31
CA VAL A 36 -4.40 10.45 13.97
C VAL A 36 -3.16 10.59 13.09
N SER A 37 -3.04 11.74 12.46
CA SER A 37 -1.86 12.12 11.68
C SER A 37 -0.80 12.73 12.57
N VAL A 38 0.41 12.19 12.59
CA VAL A 38 1.49 12.80 13.40
C VAL A 38 1.74 14.23 12.96
N ARG A 39 1.64 14.52 11.65
CA ARG A 39 1.85 15.87 11.12
C ARG A 39 0.88 16.21 10.00
N ARG A 40 0.60 17.50 9.84
CA ARG A 40 -0.20 18.07 8.76
C ARG A 40 0.65 19.06 7.95
N ARG A 41 0.62 18.95 6.60
CA ARG A 41 1.34 19.87 5.70
C ARG A 41 0.46 20.49 4.61
N ARG A 42 -0.80 20.07 4.50
CA ARG A 42 -1.78 20.55 3.51
C ARG A 42 -3.10 20.85 4.20
N ASP A 43 -3.91 21.70 3.59
CA ASP A 43 -5.22 22.09 4.13
C ASP A 43 -6.22 20.94 4.14
N ALA A 44 -6.17 20.10 3.10
CA ALA A 44 -7.05 18.95 2.97
C ALA A 44 -6.26 17.66 2.65
N PRO A 45 -6.78 16.48 3.00
CA PRO A 45 -6.28 15.21 2.56
C PRO A 45 -6.27 15.11 1.03
N ALA A 46 -5.37 14.27 0.49
CA ALA A 46 -5.27 14.02 -0.94
C ALA A 46 -6.34 13.02 -1.44
N PHE A 47 -6.94 12.25 -0.54
CA PHE A 47 -8.00 11.29 -0.82
C PHE A 47 -9.27 11.70 -0.08
N PRO A 48 -10.47 11.37 -0.59
CA PRO A 48 -11.71 11.54 0.15
C PRO A 48 -11.69 10.71 1.44
N LEU A 49 -12.35 11.22 2.46
CA LEU A 49 -12.53 10.56 3.74
C LEU A 49 -13.99 10.74 4.15
N ASP A 50 -14.59 9.65 4.63
CA ASP A 50 -15.95 9.67 5.15
C ASP A 50 -16.07 10.70 6.29
N PRO A 51 -17.10 11.57 6.29
CA PRO A 51 -17.31 12.56 7.35
C PRO A 51 -17.47 11.97 8.75
N ALA A 52 -17.90 10.70 8.87
CA ALA A 52 -17.98 9.99 10.14
C ALA A 52 -16.61 9.67 10.76
N VAL A 53 -15.53 9.70 9.97
CA VAL A 53 -14.17 9.47 10.45
C VAL A 53 -13.56 10.78 10.95
N ARG A 54 -13.22 10.82 12.23
CA ARG A 54 -12.51 11.97 12.80
C ARG A 54 -11.06 12.01 12.34
N LEU A 55 -10.65 13.08 11.67
CA LEU A 55 -9.26 13.30 11.27
C LEU A 55 -8.60 14.35 12.16
N ARG A 56 -7.54 13.98 12.88
CA ARG A 56 -6.79 14.86 13.76
C ARG A 56 -5.30 14.86 13.43
N ALA A 57 -4.67 16.04 13.42
CA ALA A 57 -3.22 16.17 13.34
C ALA A 57 -2.63 16.49 14.71
N LEU A 58 -1.52 15.85 15.08
CA LEU A 58 -0.80 16.12 16.32
C LEU A 58 0.05 17.40 16.21
N VAL A 59 0.67 17.60 15.02
CA VAL A 59 1.48 18.81 14.74
C VAL A 59 1.05 19.39 13.40
N ASP A 60 0.62 20.66 13.41
CA ASP A 60 0.38 21.39 12.18
C ASP A 60 1.67 22.05 11.69
N MET A 61 2.25 21.51 10.63
CA MET A 61 3.51 21.99 10.05
C MET A 61 3.35 23.24 9.19
N ARG A 62 2.13 23.74 8.98
CA ARG A 62 1.83 24.95 8.22
C ARG A 62 1.88 26.21 9.11
N SER A 63 1.69 26.05 10.43
CA SER A 63 1.76 27.17 11.37
C SER A 63 3.11 27.85 11.26
N ARG A 64 3.07 29.17 11.14
CA ARG A 64 4.25 30.06 11.15
C ARG A 64 4.51 30.61 12.55
N ASP A 65 3.46 30.78 13.35
CA ASP A 65 3.54 31.24 14.73
C ASP A 65 3.91 30.08 15.65
N ARG A 66 5.17 30.05 16.03
CA ARG A 66 5.72 29.01 16.91
C ARG A 66 6.45 29.63 18.07
N SER A 67 6.27 29.05 19.25
CA SER A 67 7.08 29.41 20.39
C SER A 67 8.57 29.12 20.13
N PRO A 68 9.50 29.77 20.81
CA PRO A 68 10.94 29.50 20.69
C PRO A 68 11.29 28.03 20.89
N TRP A 69 10.60 27.35 21.83
CA TRP A 69 10.78 25.93 22.08
C TRP A 69 10.34 25.07 20.89
N GLU A 70 9.17 25.37 20.30
CA GLU A 70 8.69 24.62 19.13
C GLU A 70 9.59 24.81 17.92
N ALA A 71 10.12 26.02 17.71
CA ALA A 71 11.07 26.29 16.63
C ALA A 71 12.37 25.51 16.83
N TRP A 72 12.90 25.48 18.05
CA TRP A 72 14.05 24.67 18.40
C TRP A 72 13.78 23.17 18.20
N ALA A 73 12.66 22.67 18.73
CA ALA A 73 12.30 21.25 18.67
C ALA A 73 12.05 20.79 17.22
N LEU A 74 11.56 21.68 16.35
CA LEU A 74 11.37 21.41 14.92
C LEU A 74 12.70 21.21 14.20
N ALA A 75 13.75 21.93 14.61
CA ALA A 75 15.10 21.82 14.03
C ALA A 75 15.86 20.57 14.50
N GLN A 76 15.47 19.96 15.64
CA GLN A 76 16.14 18.79 16.19
C GLN A 76 15.61 17.51 15.54
N ARG A 77 16.51 16.58 15.23
CA ARG A 77 16.16 15.25 14.70
C ARG A 77 15.33 14.45 15.72
N SER A 78 14.43 13.62 15.21
CA SER A 78 13.66 12.70 16.07
C SER A 78 14.59 11.77 16.89
N ARG A 79 14.21 11.58 18.15
CA ARG A 79 14.82 10.60 19.07
C ARG A 79 13.92 9.39 19.32
N LEU A 80 12.64 9.50 18.96
CA LEU A 80 11.65 8.46 19.14
C LEU A 80 11.61 7.49 17.95
N ILE A 81 11.69 8.03 16.73
CA ILE A 81 11.65 7.25 15.51
C ILE A 81 13.06 6.77 15.13
N HIS A 82 13.16 5.50 14.74
CA HIS A 82 14.46 4.89 14.42
C HIS A 82 15.09 5.55 13.17
N PRO A 83 16.40 5.89 13.21
CA PRO A 83 17.09 6.59 12.10
C PRO A 83 17.04 5.87 10.75
N GLN A 84 16.92 4.54 10.75
CA GLN A 84 16.77 3.74 9.53
C GLN A 84 15.32 3.59 9.05
N ASP A 85 14.32 4.21 9.71
CA ASP A 85 12.97 4.30 9.15
C ASP A 85 13.01 5.19 7.89
N VAL A 86 12.43 4.70 6.79
CA VAL A 86 12.42 5.41 5.48
C VAL A 86 11.86 6.85 5.59
N ARG A 87 11.04 7.12 6.59
CA ARG A 87 10.45 8.44 6.83
C ARG A 87 11.13 9.22 7.97
N TYR A 88 12.24 8.73 8.50
CA TYR A 88 12.94 9.35 9.64
C TYR A 88 13.15 10.86 9.48
N SER A 89 13.64 11.32 8.32
CA SER A 89 13.86 12.74 8.01
C SER A 89 12.61 13.61 8.07
N ARG A 90 11.45 12.99 8.25
CA ARG A 90 10.16 13.66 8.36
C ARG A 90 9.71 13.86 9.80
N PHE A 91 10.44 13.32 10.77
CA PHE A 91 10.17 13.42 12.20
C PHE A 91 11.25 14.25 12.89
N ASN A 92 10.87 14.89 13.98
CA ASN A 92 11.71 15.78 14.79
C ASN A 92 11.24 15.75 16.25
N VAL A 93 11.94 16.43 17.14
CA VAL A 93 11.61 16.44 18.59
C VAL A 93 10.20 16.99 18.85
N LEU A 94 9.71 17.97 18.07
CA LEU A 94 8.34 18.47 18.22
C LEU A 94 7.31 17.36 17.94
N THR A 95 7.51 16.58 16.85
CA THR A 95 6.65 15.44 16.56
C THR A 95 6.79 14.32 17.59
N ASP A 96 7.96 14.12 18.17
CA ASP A 96 8.19 13.11 19.21
C ASP A 96 7.40 13.43 20.48
N VAL A 97 7.45 14.67 20.95
CA VAL A 97 6.71 15.11 22.14
C VAL A 97 5.21 15.02 21.92
N ALA A 98 4.71 15.46 20.76
CA ALA A 98 3.31 15.37 20.42
C ALA A 98 2.83 13.91 20.34
N LEU A 99 3.62 13.03 19.71
CA LEU A 99 3.34 11.61 19.61
C LEU A 99 3.35 10.93 21.00
N LEU A 100 4.35 11.23 21.84
CA LEU A 100 4.44 10.65 23.17
C LEU A 100 3.26 11.07 24.05
N ARG A 101 2.90 12.37 24.05
CA ARG A 101 1.72 12.87 24.78
C ARG A 101 0.45 12.15 24.32
N PHE A 102 0.27 11.99 23.01
CA PHE A 102 -0.87 11.25 22.46
C PHE A 102 -0.89 9.79 22.95
N LEU A 103 0.22 9.04 22.81
CA LEU A 103 0.30 7.64 23.20
C LEU A 103 0.00 7.42 24.70
N LEU A 104 0.45 8.34 25.56
CA LEU A 104 0.19 8.30 27.00
C LEU A 104 -1.25 8.69 27.35
N SER A 105 -1.91 9.51 26.53
CA SER A 105 -3.30 9.95 26.78
C SER A 105 -4.35 8.90 26.39
N VAL A 106 -4.04 8.01 25.43
CA VAL A 106 -4.96 6.95 25.00
C VAL A 106 -5.12 5.93 26.12
N GLY A 107 -6.35 5.78 26.65
CA GLY A 107 -6.64 4.90 27.79
C GLY A 107 -7.34 3.61 27.46
N ASP A 108 -7.99 3.51 26.29
CA ASP A 108 -8.83 2.39 25.87
C ASP A 108 -8.95 2.26 24.35
N GLY A 109 -9.71 1.26 23.91
CA GLY A 109 -9.97 1.00 22.49
C GLY A 109 -8.81 0.34 21.78
N VAL A 110 -8.79 0.49 20.47
CA VAL A 110 -7.79 -0.06 19.55
C VAL A 110 -6.89 1.04 19.01
N LEU A 111 -5.59 0.80 18.98
CA LEU A 111 -4.61 1.70 18.38
C LEU A 111 -3.78 0.93 17.36
N VAL A 112 -3.97 1.26 16.07
CA VAL A 112 -3.29 0.65 14.93
C VAL A 112 -2.21 1.59 14.43
N GLY A 113 -0.95 1.18 14.51
CA GLY A 113 0.15 1.89 13.86
C GLY A 113 0.35 1.37 12.44
N THR A 114 0.67 2.26 11.51
CA THR A 114 0.71 1.92 10.08
C THR A 114 2.12 1.82 9.51
N ARG A 115 3.14 1.76 10.37
CA ARG A 115 4.56 1.66 9.95
C ARG A 115 5.50 1.37 11.11
N PRO A 116 6.71 0.82 10.83
CA PRO A 116 7.63 0.36 11.87
C PRO A 116 7.95 1.38 12.97
N GLY A 117 8.30 2.60 12.61
CA GLY A 117 8.65 3.62 13.61
C GLY A 117 7.51 3.95 14.56
N LEU A 118 6.27 4.03 14.05
CA LEU A 118 5.06 4.26 14.86
C LEU A 118 4.70 3.01 15.67
N ASN A 119 4.83 1.82 15.10
CA ASN A 119 4.57 0.55 15.78
C ASN A 119 5.53 0.34 16.96
N VAL A 120 6.82 0.68 16.79
CA VAL A 120 7.81 0.68 17.88
C VAL A 120 7.43 1.68 18.98
N ALA A 121 6.95 2.87 18.62
CA ALA A 121 6.49 3.86 19.58
C ALA A 121 5.25 3.38 20.36
N ILE A 122 4.25 2.81 19.68
CA ILE A 122 3.07 2.19 20.31
C ILE A 122 3.49 1.08 21.27
N ALA A 123 4.35 0.16 20.81
CA ALA A 123 4.84 -0.96 21.62
C ALA A 123 5.54 -0.50 22.92
N ARG A 124 6.20 0.64 22.89
CA ARG A 124 6.96 1.15 24.03
C ARG A 124 6.15 2.00 24.99
N PHE A 125 5.22 2.82 24.48
CA PHE A 125 4.62 3.90 25.24
C PHE A 125 3.10 3.84 25.37
N ALA A 126 2.38 3.08 24.50
CA ALA A 126 0.94 2.95 24.66
C ALA A 126 0.60 2.08 25.89
N ARG A 127 -0.47 2.45 26.60
CA ARG A 127 -0.93 1.75 27.79
C ARG A 127 -1.35 0.32 27.50
N ARG A 128 -1.20 -0.59 28.48
CA ARG A 128 -1.58 -2.01 28.34
C ARG A 128 -3.09 -2.22 28.23
N SER A 129 -3.90 -1.26 28.68
CA SER A 129 -5.37 -1.27 28.54
C SER A 129 -5.85 -1.07 27.08
N VAL A 130 -4.98 -0.55 26.22
CA VAL A 130 -5.24 -0.33 24.79
C VAL A 130 -4.87 -1.60 24.01
N VAL A 131 -5.69 -2.01 23.05
CA VAL A 131 -5.30 -3.02 22.06
C VAL A 131 -4.28 -2.39 21.09
N ARG A 132 -3.05 -2.90 21.10
CA ARG A 132 -1.91 -2.35 20.37
C ARG A 132 -1.64 -3.20 19.14
N VAL A 133 -1.94 -2.65 17.97
CA VAL A 133 -1.78 -3.33 16.68
C VAL A 133 -0.70 -2.65 15.86
N GLY A 134 0.25 -3.42 15.38
CA GLY A 134 1.26 -2.97 14.42
C GLY A 134 0.94 -3.47 13.02
N GLN A 135 0.41 -2.62 12.15
CA GLN A 135 0.20 -2.94 10.75
C GLN A 135 1.44 -2.50 9.94
N ASP A 136 2.07 -3.44 9.25
CA ASP A 136 3.20 -3.15 8.37
C ASP A 136 2.85 -3.36 6.90
N HIS A 137 3.14 -2.33 6.09
CA HIS A 137 2.84 -2.29 4.66
C HIS A 137 4.03 -2.68 3.77
N MET A 138 5.11 -3.15 4.37
CA MET A 138 6.33 -3.57 3.67
C MET A 138 6.84 -4.89 4.22
N ASN A 139 7.56 -5.61 3.38
CA ASN A 139 8.21 -6.87 3.76
C ASN A 139 9.32 -6.62 4.81
N PRO A 140 9.41 -7.41 5.90
CA PRO A 140 10.47 -7.30 6.91
C PRO A 140 11.89 -7.37 6.35
N SER A 141 12.12 -8.17 5.31
CA SER A 141 13.43 -8.29 4.66
C SER A 141 13.89 -7.01 3.95
N SER A 142 12.97 -6.10 3.63
CA SER A 142 13.28 -4.81 3.02
C SER A 142 13.85 -3.79 4.00
N TYR A 143 13.74 -4.04 5.31
CA TYR A 143 14.26 -3.14 6.34
C TYR A 143 15.74 -3.38 6.61
N ARG A 144 16.46 -2.29 6.88
CA ARG A 144 17.87 -2.37 7.27
C ARG A 144 18.04 -3.12 8.58
N PRO A 145 19.19 -3.80 8.80
CA PRO A 145 19.39 -4.71 9.93
C PRO A 145 19.10 -4.11 11.31
N GLN A 146 19.51 -2.86 11.56
CA GLN A 146 19.29 -2.21 12.86
C GLN A 146 17.81 -1.91 13.11
N LEU A 147 17.04 -1.53 12.08
CA LEU A 147 15.59 -1.36 12.21
C LEU A 147 14.91 -2.71 12.46
N ARG A 148 15.31 -3.77 11.78
CA ARG A 148 14.82 -5.14 12.03
C ARG A 148 15.07 -5.59 13.47
N ALA A 149 16.26 -5.31 14.00
CA ALA A 149 16.59 -5.59 15.39
C ALA A 149 15.73 -4.78 16.38
N ALA A 150 15.43 -3.51 16.06
CA ALA A 150 14.53 -2.68 16.86
C ALA A 150 13.08 -3.22 16.84
N ILE A 151 12.59 -3.67 15.69
CA ILE A 151 11.31 -4.34 15.51
C ILE A 151 11.26 -5.62 16.37
N ALA A 152 12.24 -6.51 16.24
CA ALA A 152 12.31 -7.77 16.99
C ALA A 152 12.31 -7.57 18.52
N ARG A 153 12.86 -6.46 19.01
CA ARG A 153 12.86 -6.10 20.44
C ARG A 153 11.56 -5.46 20.92
N ALA A 154 10.92 -4.64 20.08
CA ALA A 154 9.77 -3.83 20.49
C ALA A 154 8.43 -4.53 20.26
N TYR A 155 8.24 -5.18 19.11
CA TYR A 155 6.97 -5.77 18.70
C TYR A 155 6.42 -6.87 19.63
N PRO A 156 7.24 -7.62 20.41
CA PRO A 156 6.70 -8.49 21.45
C PRO A 156 5.82 -7.83 22.52
N ARG A 157 5.75 -6.49 22.54
CA ARG A 157 4.82 -5.74 23.40
C ARG A 157 3.51 -5.36 22.71
N LEU A 158 3.39 -5.59 21.40
CA LEU A 158 2.13 -5.44 20.66
C LEU A 158 1.23 -6.65 20.93
N ASP A 159 -0.07 -6.47 20.82
CA ASP A 159 -1.03 -7.56 20.96
C ASP A 159 -1.19 -8.32 19.64
N LEU A 160 -0.94 -7.61 18.52
CA LEU A 160 -1.02 -8.15 17.18
C LEU A 160 -0.05 -7.42 16.25
N VAL A 161 0.55 -8.17 15.35
CA VAL A 161 1.25 -7.65 14.16
C VAL A 161 0.53 -8.16 12.92
N THR A 162 0.19 -7.27 12.00
CA THR A 162 -0.39 -7.66 10.72
C THR A 162 0.55 -7.34 9.57
N ALA A 163 0.60 -8.22 8.60
CA ALA A 163 1.35 -8.08 7.36
C ALA A 163 0.42 -8.28 6.17
N LEU A 164 0.69 -7.61 5.05
CA LEU A 164 -0.19 -7.60 3.88
C LEU A 164 -0.15 -8.89 3.06
N THR A 165 0.87 -9.72 3.24
CA THR A 165 1.08 -10.98 2.50
C THR A 165 1.38 -12.12 3.47
N GLN A 166 1.02 -13.35 3.09
CA GLN A 166 1.34 -14.55 3.88
C GLN A 166 2.86 -14.71 4.03
N ALA A 167 3.61 -14.47 2.95
CA ALA A 167 5.07 -14.48 2.98
C ALA A 167 5.65 -13.48 3.98
N SER A 168 5.11 -12.27 4.05
CA SER A 168 5.53 -11.26 5.05
C SER A 168 5.11 -11.64 6.46
N ALA A 169 3.92 -12.22 6.65
CA ALA A 169 3.47 -12.72 7.95
C ALA A 169 4.40 -13.83 8.47
N ALA A 170 4.76 -14.80 7.63
CA ALA A 170 5.71 -15.85 7.98
C ALA A 170 7.08 -15.28 8.39
N GLN A 171 7.57 -14.27 7.68
CA GLN A 171 8.83 -13.60 8.04
C GLN A 171 8.74 -12.85 9.38
N TYR A 172 7.59 -12.21 9.70
CA TYR A 172 7.36 -11.60 11.01
C TYR A 172 7.27 -12.67 12.11
N ALA A 173 6.56 -13.77 11.87
CA ALA A 173 6.47 -14.88 12.82
C ALA A 173 7.86 -15.43 13.18
N ALA A 174 8.70 -15.66 12.18
CA ALA A 174 10.09 -16.07 12.36
C ALA A 174 10.93 -15.03 13.13
N LEU A 175 10.80 -13.74 12.75
CA LEU A 175 11.54 -12.63 13.40
C LEU A 175 11.14 -12.47 14.88
N LEU A 176 9.87 -12.63 15.20
CA LEU A 176 9.31 -12.45 16.54
C LEU A 176 9.34 -13.73 17.39
N LYS A 177 9.67 -14.89 16.80
CA LYS A 177 9.83 -16.18 17.48
C LYS A 177 8.62 -16.56 18.35
N GLY A 178 7.40 -16.37 17.83
CA GLY A 178 6.14 -16.68 18.51
C GLY A 178 5.78 -15.79 19.71
N ARG A 179 6.55 -14.74 20.00
CA ARG A 179 6.34 -13.85 21.16
C ARG A 179 5.21 -12.83 20.96
N THR A 180 4.62 -12.79 19.77
CA THR A 180 3.49 -11.92 19.41
C THR A 180 2.67 -12.64 18.36
N ARG A 181 1.35 -12.53 18.43
CA ARG A 181 0.44 -12.99 17.40
C ARG A 181 0.75 -12.23 16.09
N VAL A 182 0.93 -12.97 15.01
CA VAL A 182 1.15 -12.41 13.66
C VAL A 182 0.07 -12.94 12.75
N GLU A 183 -0.57 -12.04 12.01
CA GLU A 183 -1.66 -12.40 11.11
C GLU A 183 -1.39 -11.84 9.71
N TRP A 184 -1.78 -12.61 8.71
CA TRP A 184 -1.91 -12.12 7.35
C TRP A 184 -3.20 -11.31 7.21
N PHE A 185 -3.05 -10.06 6.80
CA PHE A 185 -4.17 -9.13 6.65
C PHE A 185 -3.98 -8.26 5.41
N PRO A 186 -4.55 -8.66 4.25
CA PRO A 186 -4.39 -7.93 3.01
C PRO A 186 -5.13 -6.59 3.05
N ASN A 187 -4.74 -5.67 2.20
CA ASN A 187 -5.51 -4.47 1.96
C ASN A 187 -6.78 -4.80 1.16
N ALA A 188 -7.86 -4.10 1.44
CA ALA A 188 -9.06 -4.18 0.62
C ALA A 188 -8.81 -3.59 -0.78
N ALA A 189 -9.46 -4.16 -1.80
CA ALA A 189 -9.48 -3.60 -3.13
C ALA A 189 -10.12 -2.20 -3.10
N PRO A 190 -9.53 -1.20 -3.78
CA PRO A 190 -10.13 0.11 -3.82
C PRO A 190 -11.37 0.12 -4.72
N GLU A 191 -12.39 0.84 -4.32
CA GLU A 191 -13.52 1.15 -5.17
C GLU A 191 -13.07 2.13 -6.27
N ILE A 192 -13.13 1.70 -7.52
CA ILE A 192 -12.75 2.50 -8.68
C ILE A 192 -13.93 2.76 -9.64
N GLY A 193 -15.16 2.52 -9.17
CA GLY A 193 -16.39 2.66 -9.95
C GLY A 193 -16.83 1.35 -10.63
N ALA A 194 -18.06 1.36 -11.13
CA ALA A 194 -18.66 0.20 -11.82
C ALA A 194 -18.20 0.12 -13.29
N HIS A 195 -16.87 0.09 -13.50
CA HIS A 195 -16.30 -0.04 -14.83
C HIS A 195 -16.11 -1.50 -15.21
N ARG A 196 -16.05 -1.77 -16.54
CA ARG A 196 -15.69 -3.08 -17.09
C ARG A 196 -14.66 -2.90 -18.19
N ALA A 197 -13.67 -3.76 -18.20
CA ALA A 197 -12.58 -3.74 -19.17
C ALA A 197 -13.09 -4.05 -20.59
N ASP A 198 -12.59 -3.32 -21.56
CA ASP A 198 -12.73 -3.62 -22.99
C ASP A 198 -11.63 -4.63 -23.38
N THR A 199 -11.92 -5.91 -23.19
CA THR A 199 -10.95 -6.98 -23.48
C THR A 199 -10.62 -7.13 -24.97
N ASP A 200 -11.30 -6.40 -25.88
CA ASP A 200 -11.03 -6.39 -27.31
C ASP A 200 -10.16 -5.17 -27.72
N ALA A 201 -9.96 -4.20 -26.84
CA ALA A 201 -9.06 -3.09 -27.07
C ALA A 201 -7.61 -3.56 -27.30
N THR A 202 -6.89 -2.91 -28.20
CA THR A 202 -5.47 -3.18 -28.45
C THR A 202 -4.56 -2.36 -27.52
N ARG A 203 -4.85 -2.40 -26.20
CA ARG A 203 -4.26 -1.53 -25.22
C ARG A 203 -3.78 -2.30 -23.98
N VAL A 204 -2.46 -2.28 -23.77
CA VAL A 204 -1.83 -2.73 -22.53
C VAL A 204 -1.62 -1.54 -21.61
N VAL A 205 -1.96 -1.67 -20.33
CA VAL A 205 -1.81 -0.60 -19.35
C VAL A 205 -0.92 -1.00 -18.19
N ALA A 206 -0.11 -0.06 -17.72
CA ALA A 206 0.67 -0.15 -16.49
C ALA A 206 0.50 1.15 -15.68
N ALA A 207 0.53 1.06 -14.36
CA ALA A 207 0.37 2.25 -13.52
C ALA A 207 1.25 2.21 -12.27
N GLY A 208 1.78 3.37 -11.89
CA GLY A 208 2.56 3.52 -10.67
C GLY A 208 3.48 4.75 -10.67
N HIS A 209 4.11 4.99 -9.52
CA HIS A 209 5.09 6.07 -9.42
C HIS A 209 6.34 5.75 -10.27
N LEU A 210 6.77 6.66 -11.15
CA LEU A 210 7.88 6.43 -12.08
C LEU A 210 9.23 6.50 -11.33
N VAL A 211 9.52 5.43 -10.60
CA VAL A 211 10.75 5.20 -9.84
C VAL A 211 11.34 3.83 -10.20
N ARG A 212 12.65 3.66 -10.00
CA ARG A 212 13.38 2.43 -10.35
C ARG A 212 12.72 1.15 -9.81
N ARG A 213 12.15 1.21 -8.60
CA ARG A 213 11.48 0.07 -7.95
C ARG A 213 10.30 -0.48 -8.77
N LYS A 214 9.60 0.36 -9.53
CA LYS A 214 8.44 -0.04 -10.35
C LYS A 214 8.82 -0.71 -11.68
N GLY A 215 10.09 -0.74 -12.06
CA GLY A 215 10.61 -1.58 -13.13
C GLY A 215 10.13 -1.25 -14.53
N PHE A 216 9.64 -0.04 -14.80
CA PHE A 216 9.15 0.34 -16.13
C PHE A 216 10.25 0.27 -17.22
N ASP A 217 11.52 0.37 -16.85
CA ASP A 217 12.64 0.11 -17.76
C ASP A 217 12.69 -1.34 -18.25
N ARG A 218 12.35 -2.32 -17.38
CA ARG A 218 12.22 -3.73 -17.77
C ARG A 218 11.00 -3.96 -18.67
N LEU A 219 9.88 -3.29 -18.35
CA LEU A 219 8.67 -3.34 -19.16
C LEU A 219 8.94 -2.83 -20.59
N LEU A 220 9.67 -1.73 -20.73
CA LEU A 220 10.01 -1.19 -22.05
C LEU A 220 10.89 -2.15 -22.88
N ARG A 221 11.81 -2.88 -22.23
CA ARG A 221 12.62 -3.89 -22.92
C ARG A 221 11.81 -5.10 -23.34
N ALA A 222 10.93 -5.60 -22.45
CA ALA A 222 10.01 -6.67 -22.81
C ALA A 222 9.07 -6.25 -23.94
N TRP A 223 8.52 -5.04 -23.88
CA TRP A 223 7.66 -4.49 -24.93
C TRP A 223 8.35 -4.39 -26.27
N ALA A 224 9.62 -3.99 -26.30
CA ALA A 224 10.40 -3.85 -27.53
C ALA A 224 10.60 -5.17 -28.29
N GLN A 225 10.53 -6.31 -27.62
CA GLN A 225 10.66 -7.63 -28.24
C GLN A 225 9.42 -8.01 -29.08
N ILE A 226 8.23 -7.52 -28.66
CA ILE A 226 6.95 -7.93 -29.24
C ILE A 226 6.24 -6.84 -30.05
N ALA A 227 6.61 -5.57 -29.86
CA ALA A 227 5.91 -4.45 -30.45
C ALA A 227 5.87 -4.47 -31.99
N ARG A 228 6.90 -5.01 -32.64
CA ARG A 228 6.98 -5.12 -34.12
C ARG A 228 6.02 -6.16 -34.69
N GLU A 229 5.79 -7.25 -33.95
CA GLU A 229 4.88 -8.33 -34.33
C GLU A 229 3.42 -7.97 -34.04
N HIS A 230 3.19 -6.97 -33.18
CA HIS A 230 1.88 -6.51 -32.75
C HIS A 230 1.67 -5.00 -33.00
N PRO A 231 1.74 -4.52 -34.25
CA PRO A 231 1.78 -3.07 -34.56
C PRO A 231 0.51 -2.31 -34.20
N ALA A 232 -0.63 -3.00 -34.04
CA ALA A 232 -1.89 -2.40 -33.62
C ALA A 232 -1.93 -2.13 -32.10
N TRP A 233 -1.03 -2.73 -31.32
CA TRP A 233 -1.04 -2.63 -29.88
C TRP A 233 -0.21 -1.46 -29.35
N GLY A 234 -0.72 -0.83 -28.27
CA GLY A 234 0.01 0.22 -27.57
C GLY A 234 0.16 -0.09 -26.07
N LEU A 235 1.19 0.50 -25.49
CA LEU A 235 1.49 0.44 -24.06
C LEU A 235 1.30 1.81 -23.41
N TRP A 236 0.34 1.93 -22.49
CA TRP A 236 0.09 3.14 -21.70
C TRP A 236 0.66 2.98 -20.29
N ILE A 237 1.54 3.90 -19.89
CA ILE A 237 2.14 3.94 -18.56
C ILE A 237 1.63 5.20 -17.84
N PHE A 238 0.77 4.98 -16.84
CA PHE A 238 0.22 6.04 -15.99
C PHE A 238 1.06 6.26 -14.75
N GLY A 239 1.35 7.52 -14.47
CA GLY A 239 2.07 7.94 -13.28
C GLY A 239 3.02 9.09 -13.50
N SER A 240 3.67 9.52 -12.43
CA SER A 240 4.71 10.54 -12.43
C SER A 240 5.89 10.11 -11.57
N GLY A 241 7.06 10.66 -11.82
CA GLY A 241 8.23 10.39 -11.02
C GLY A 241 9.54 10.78 -11.72
N PRO A 242 10.65 10.70 -10.98
CA PRO A 242 11.96 11.17 -11.48
C PRO A 242 12.49 10.36 -12.67
N GLU A 243 12.05 9.11 -12.85
CA GLU A 243 12.50 8.26 -13.98
C GLU A 243 11.84 8.64 -15.33
N LYS A 244 10.83 9.55 -15.38
CA LYS A 244 10.11 9.87 -16.62
C LYS A 244 11.03 10.27 -17.78
N PRO A 245 12.03 11.16 -17.62
CA PRO A 245 12.93 11.52 -18.71
C PRO A 245 13.74 10.32 -19.24
N ARG A 246 14.27 9.49 -18.31
CA ARG A 246 15.04 8.30 -18.65
C ARG A 246 14.20 7.25 -19.39
N LEU A 247 12.97 7.02 -18.97
CA LEU A 247 12.06 6.09 -19.63
C LEU A 247 11.68 6.56 -21.03
N ARG A 248 11.51 7.87 -21.23
CA ARG A 248 11.26 8.45 -22.55
C ARG A 248 12.45 8.25 -23.50
N SER A 249 13.69 8.47 -23.02
CA SER A 249 14.89 8.18 -23.82
C SER A 249 14.96 6.69 -24.16
N LEU A 250 14.82 5.82 -23.17
CA LEU A 250 14.88 4.37 -23.37
C LEU A 250 13.85 3.88 -24.41
N ALA A 251 12.61 4.40 -24.39
CA ALA A 251 11.60 4.02 -25.39
C ALA A 251 12.01 4.41 -26.81
N ARG A 252 12.67 5.57 -26.99
CA ARG A 252 13.22 5.99 -28.29
C ARG A 252 14.39 5.10 -28.71
N ASP A 253 15.33 4.84 -27.79
CA ASP A 253 16.54 4.05 -28.06
C ASP A 253 16.20 2.60 -28.44
N LEU A 254 15.10 2.07 -27.88
CA LEU A 254 14.55 0.76 -28.21
C LEU A 254 13.65 0.76 -29.47
N GLY A 255 13.40 1.93 -30.09
CA GLY A 255 12.57 2.03 -31.30
C GLY A 255 11.07 1.85 -31.07
N VAL A 256 10.58 1.95 -29.82
CA VAL A 256 9.16 1.75 -29.48
C VAL A 256 8.44 3.04 -29.07
N GLY A 257 9.04 4.20 -29.33
CA GLY A 257 8.50 5.50 -28.94
C GLY A 257 7.09 5.79 -29.48
N ASN A 258 6.70 5.22 -30.63
CA ASN A 258 5.40 5.43 -31.26
C ASN A 258 4.29 4.57 -30.63
N SER A 259 4.62 3.42 -30.02
CA SER A 259 3.66 2.51 -29.37
C SER A 259 3.65 2.65 -27.83
N VAL A 260 4.54 3.47 -27.25
CA VAL A 260 4.64 3.66 -25.79
C VAL A 260 4.20 5.07 -25.39
N HIS A 261 3.18 5.16 -24.53
CA HIS A 261 2.60 6.40 -24.06
C HIS A 261 2.87 6.61 -22.56
N LEU A 262 3.79 7.56 -22.21
CA LEU A 262 4.00 8.00 -20.83
C LEU A 262 2.93 9.03 -20.46
N ALA A 263 1.71 8.55 -20.16
CA ALA A 263 0.47 9.31 -20.08
C ALA A 263 0.39 10.31 -18.91
N GLY A 264 1.30 10.20 -17.91
CA GLY A 264 1.25 11.06 -16.75
C GLY A 264 0.27 10.57 -15.68
N GLN A 265 -0.10 11.44 -14.76
CA GLN A 265 -1.07 11.12 -13.70
C GLN A 265 -2.50 11.29 -14.21
N THR A 266 -3.38 10.37 -13.81
CA THR A 266 -4.83 10.49 -14.03
C THR A 266 -5.58 10.48 -12.70
N ARG A 267 -6.74 11.12 -12.66
CA ARG A 267 -7.73 11.01 -11.58
C ARG A 267 -8.84 10.02 -11.92
N ARG A 268 -8.86 9.51 -13.16
CA ARG A 268 -9.88 8.62 -13.71
C ARG A 268 -9.29 7.23 -14.02
N MET A 269 -8.54 6.67 -13.04
CA MET A 269 -7.84 5.39 -13.24
C MET A 269 -8.82 4.27 -13.60
N GLY A 270 -10.04 4.25 -13.05
CA GLY A 270 -11.06 3.26 -13.40
C GLY A 270 -11.44 3.28 -14.89
N GLU A 271 -11.61 4.47 -15.47
CA GLU A 271 -11.88 4.64 -16.91
C GLU A 271 -10.68 4.21 -17.77
N GLU A 272 -9.47 4.53 -17.35
CA GLU A 272 -8.24 4.16 -18.08
C GLU A 272 -8.01 2.64 -18.08
N LEU A 273 -8.29 1.99 -16.96
CA LEU A 273 -8.26 0.53 -16.86
C LEU A 273 -9.37 -0.08 -17.73
N ALA A 274 -10.59 0.44 -17.67
CA ALA A 274 -11.71 -0.03 -18.44
C ALA A 274 -11.49 0.09 -19.96
N ALA A 275 -10.79 1.12 -20.43
CA ALA A 275 -10.43 1.32 -21.83
C ALA A 275 -9.26 0.42 -22.28
N SER A 276 -8.84 -0.54 -21.48
CA SER A 276 -7.68 -1.41 -21.74
C SER A 276 -8.10 -2.88 -21.73
N SER A 277 -7.29 -3.75 -22.34
CA SER A 277 -7.54 -5.19 -22.39
C SER A 277 -6.56 -6.03 -21.56
N LEU A 278 -5.42 -5.45 -21.17
CA LEU A 278 -4.37 -6.13 -20.38
C LEU A 278 -3.74 -5.15 -19.38
N PHE A 279 -3.48 -5.63 -18.17
CA PHE A 279 -2.66 -4.90 -17.20
C PHE A 279 -1.30 -5.59 -17.01
N VAL A 280 -0.23 -4.80 -16.88
CA VAL A 280 1.11 -5.35 -16.62
C VAL A 280 1.77 -4.72 -15.39
N LEU A 281 2.33 -5.57 -14.51
CA LEU A 281 3.11 -5.17 -13.34
C LEU A 281 4.57 -5.60 -13.50
N SER A 282 5.45 -4.64 -13.75
CA SER A 282 6.88 -4.86 -13.97
C SER A 282 7.77 -4.59 -12.74
N SER A 283 7.18 -4.46 -11.56
CA SER A 283 7.87 -4.02 -10.34
C SER A 283 9.02 -4.97 -9.94
N ARG A 284 10.09 -4.39 -9.40
CA ARG A 284 11.20 -5.12 -8.78
C ARG A 284 10.87 -5.59 -7.37
N GLN A 285 10.00 -4.85 -6.69
CA GLN A 285 9.58 -5.12 -5.33
C GLN A 285 8.28 -4.38 -5.02
N GLU A 286 7.37 -5.06 -4.31
CA GLU A 286 6.13 -4.51 -3.78
C GLU A 286 5.97 -4.83 -2.28
N GLY A 287 5.01 -4.20 -1.64
CA GLY A 287 4.50 -4.63 -0.35
C GLY A 287 3.23 -5.45 -0.53
N PHE A 288 2.29 -4.86 -1.25
CA PHE A 288 1.05 -5.45 -1.74
C PHE A 288 0.58 -4.59 -2.91
N PRO A 289 0.63 -5.08 -4.14
CA PRO A 289 0.42 -4.26 -5.33
C PRO A 289 -1.06 -3.96 -5.58
N MET A 290 -1.61 -2.95 -4.90
CA MET A 290 -3.00 -2.53 -4.99
C MET A 290 -3.49 -2.33 -6.42
N VAL A 291 -2.61 -1.90 -7.31
CA VAL A 291 -2.93 -1.66 -8.72
C VAL A 291 -3.30 -2.95 -9.47
N LEU A 292 -2.84 -4.12 -9.02
CA LEU A 292 -3.33 -5.41 -9.55
C LEU A 292 -4.80 -5.60 -9.19
N LEU A 293 -5.18 -5.35 -7.93
CA LEU A 293 -6.58 -5.44 -7.51
C LEU A 293 -7.44 -4.38 -8.21
N GLU A 294 -6.92 -3.18 -8.45
CA GLU A 294 -7.59 -2.16 -9.26
C GLU A 294 -7.86 -2.67 -10.69
N ALA A 295 -6.87 -3.26 -11.33
CA ALA A 295 -7.04 -3.83 -12.68
C ALA A 295 -8.01 -5.02 -12.70
N MET A 296 -7.85 -5.94 -11.77
CA MET A 296 -8.70 -7.14 -11.67
C MET A 296 -10.15 -6.78 -11.34
N SER A 297 -10.40 -5.72 -10.56
CA SER A 297 -11.76 -5.28 -10.20
C SER A 297 -12.58 -4.72 -11.37
N VAL A 298 -11.94 -4.38 -12.48
CA VAL A 298 -12.63 -4.03 -13.75
C VAL A 298 -12.66 -5.20 -14.74
N GLY A 299 -12.04 -6.34 -14.39
CA GLY A 299 -11.98 -7.52 -15.25
C GLY A 299 -10.80 -7.52 -16.23
N LEU A 300 -9.72 -6.82 -15.93
CA LEU A 300 -8.48 -6.93 -16.70
C LEU A 300 -7.70 -8.18 -16.31
N PRO A 301 -7.35 -9.05 -17.26
CA PRO A 301 -6.31 -10.05 -17.04
C PRO A 301 -4.97 -9.37 -16.79
N VAL A 302 -4.15 -9.96 -15.94
CA VAL A 302 -2.90 -9.36 -15.50
C VAL A 302 -1.69 -10.18 -15.88
N VAL A 303 -0.57 -9.51 -16.23
CA VAL A 303 0.75 -10.13 -16.35
C VAL A 303 1.68 -9.45 -15.35
N ALA A 304 2.32 -10.21 -14.48
CA ALA A 304 3.12 -9.65 -13.41
C ALA A 304 4.47 -10.35 -13.25
N PHE A 305 5.52 -9.61 -12.93
CA PHE A 305 6.70 -10.23 -12.35
C PHE A 305 6.39 -10.77 -10.96
N ASP A 306 6.90 -11.96 -10.64
CA ASP A 306 6.90 -12.55 -9.29
C ASP A 306 7.90 -11.81 -8.39
N CYS A 307 7.63 -10.55 -8.14
CA CYS A 307 8.50 -9.76 -7.28
C CYS A 307 8.15 -9.94 -5.80
N PRO A 308 9.10 -9.85 -4.88
CA PRO A 308 8.83 -9.80 -3.44
C PRO A 308 8.14 -8.47 -3.06
N THR A 309 6.89 -8.48 -2.50
CA THR A 309 5.95 -9.57 -2.26
C THR A 309 4.60 -9.25 -2.92
N GLY A 310 3.67 -10.21 -2.95
CA GLY A 310 2.25 -9.95 -3.25
C GLY A 310 1.72 -10.43 -4.59
N PRO A 311 2.41 -10.29 -5.74
CA PRO A 311 1.81 -10.67 -7.02
C PRO A 311 1.27 -12.11 -7.02
N ARG A 312 2.06 -13.09 -6.59
CA ARG A 312 1.67 -14.50 -6.51
C ARG A 312 0.59 -14.81 -5.44
N GLU A 313 0.33 -13.89 -4.53
CA GLU A 313 -0.75 -14.03 -3.54
C GLU A 313 -2.08 -13.40 -4.01
N ILE A 314 -2.01 -12.57 -5.05
CA ILE A 314 -3.16 -11.91 -5.67
C ILE A 314 -3.57 -12.64 -6.95
N VAL A 315 -2.60 -12.96 -7.80
CA VAL A 315 -2.81 -13.56 -9.13
C VAL A 315 -2.67 -15.07 -9.04
N THR A 316 -3.63 -15.79 -9.58
CA THR A 316 -3.61 -17.24 -9.77
C THR A 316 -3.12 -17.55 -11.17
N GLU A 317 -1.90 -18.09 -11.27
CA GLU A 317 -1.25 -18.43 -12.54
C GLU A 317 -2.13 -19.26 -13.48
N GLY A 318 -2.30 -18.81 -14.73
CA GLY A 318 -3.08 -19.48 -15.77
C GLY A 318 -4.61 -19.42 -15.59
N VAL A 319 -5.10 -18.71 -14.54
CA VAL A 319 -6.53 -18.57 -14.24
C VAL A 319 -7.02 -17.14 -14.44
N ASP A 320 -6.40 -16.18 -13.78
CA ASP A 320 -6.75 -14.78 -13.85
C ASP A 320 -5.60 -13.88 -14.35
N GLY A 321 -4.46 -14.50 -14.66
CA GLY A 321 -3.28 -13.83 -15.20
C GLY A 321 -2.06 -14.75 -15.28
N TYR A 322 -0.92 -14.14 -15.62
CA TYR A 322 0.39 -14.80 -15.62
C TYR A 322 1.33 -14.13 -14.61
N VAL A 323 2.05 -14.96 -13.82
CA VAL A 323 3.09 -14.51 -12.89
C VAL A 323 4.43 -15.10 -13.32
N VAL A 324 5.24 -14.29 -13.98
CA VAL A 324 6.51 -14.71 -14.57
C VAL A 324 7.70 -14.42 -13.64
N PRO A 325 8.84 -15.14 -13.78
CA PRO A 325 10.00 -14.95 -12.91
C PRO A 325 10.48 -13.51 -12.86
N ASN A 326 10.77 -13.00 -11.65
CA ASN A 326 11.13 -11.60 -11.42
C ASN A 326 12.37 -11.18 -12.23
N GLY A 327 12.15 -10.26 -13.16
CA GLY A 327 13.20 -9.70 -14.02
C GLY A 327 13.51 -10.49 -15.27
N ASN A 328 12.81 -11.56 -15.55
CA ASN A 328 12.86 -12.24 -16.81
C ASN A 328 12.00 -11.48 -17.85
N GLU A 329 12.66 -10.60 -18.61
CA GLU A 329 12.01 -9.72 -19.58
C GLU A 329 11.43 -10.53 -20.76
N ASP A 330 12.07 -11.64 -21.13
CA ASP A 330 11.63 -12.54 -22.21
C ASP A 330 10.33 -13.27 -21.82
N ALA A 331 10.25 -13.77 -20.58
CA ALA A 331 9.04 -14.39 -20.08
C ALA A 331 7.88 -13.40 -19.96
N LEU A 332 8.16 -12.13 -19.60
CA LEU A 332 7.15 -11.07 -19.56
C LEU A 332 6.65 -10.76 -20.98
N ALA A 333 7.55 -10.67 -21.95
CA ALA A 333 7.22 -10.44 -23.35
C ALA A 333 6.35 -11.59 -23.92
N ALA A 334 6.75 -12.84 -23.69
CA ALA A 334 6.01 -14.02 -24.15
C ALA A 334 4.60 -14.10 -23.56
N ALA A 335 4.44 -13.83 -22.23
CA ALA A 335 3.13 -13.84 -21.58
C ALA A 335 2.22 -12.71 -22.11
N LEU A 336 2.77 -11.52 -22.38
CA LEU A 336 2.03 -10.43 -23.01
C LEU A 336 1.60 -10.80 -24.43
N ALA A 337 2.52 -11.30 -25.27
CA ALA A 337 2.23 -11.71 -26.65
C ALA A 337 1.14 -12.79 -26.72
N ALA A 338 1.20 -13.78 -25.84
CA ALA A 338 0.17 -14.84 -25.76
C ALA A 338 -1.23 -14.24 -25.52
N LEU A 339 -1.38 -13.36 -24.53
CA LEU A 339 -2.66 -12.71 -24.24
C LEU A 339 -3.06 -11.67 -25.32
N MET A 340 -2.11 -11.02 -25.99
CA MET A 340 -2.40 -10.13 -27.12
C MET A 340 -2.97 -10.89 -28.31
N ALA A 341 -2.51 -12.12 -28.53
CA ALA A 341 -2.96 -12.98 -29.66
C ALA A 341 -4.32 -13.63 -29.40
N ASP A 342 -4.69 -13.92 -28.14
CA ASP A 342 -5.90 -14.69 -27.79
C ASP A 342 -6.95 -13.86 -27.03
N ALA A 343 -7.95 -13.36 -27.76
CA ALA A 343 -9.07 -12.61 -27.17
C ALA A 343 -9.98 -13.48 -26.29
N SER A 344 -10.08 -14.80 -26.57
CA SER A 344 -10.91 -15.68 -25.77
C SER A 344 -10.27 -15.92 -24.39
N GLU A 345 -8.96 -16.07 -24.35
CA GLU A 345 -8.21 -16.19 -23.09
C GLU A 345 -8.24 -14.89 -22.29
N ARG A 346 -8.11 -13.72 -22.93
CA ARG A 346 -8.31 -12.43 -22.25
C ARG A 346 -9.66 -12.34 -21.58
N ARG A 347 -10.75 -12.72 -22.25
CA ARG A 347 -12.09 -12.70 -21.65
C ARG A 347 -12.23 -13.71 -20.51
N ARG A 348 -11.68 -14.91 -20.67
CA ARG A 348 -11.67 -15.95 -19.62
C ARG A 348 -10.94 -15.46 -18.37
N PHE A 349 -9.71 -14.97 -18.54
CA PHE A 349 -8.91 -14.44 -17.43
C PHE A 349 -9.55 -13.20 -16.79
N GLY A 350 -10.12 -12.31 -17.58
CA GLY A 350 -10.84 -11.14 -17.09
C GLY A 350 -12.02 -11.48 -16.20
N ALA A 351 -12.81 -12.49 -16.58
CA ALA A 351 -13.93 -12.98 -15.75
C ALA A 351 -13.43 -13.58 -14.42
N ALA A 352 -12.34 -14.36 -14.47
CA ALA A 352 -11.72 -14.91 -13.27
C ALA A 352 -11.11 -13.82 -12.37
N ALA A 353 -10.50 -12.78 -12.98
CA ALA A 353 -9.93 -11.64 -12.26
C ALA A 353 -10.99 -10.86 -11.45
N LEU A 354 -12.22 -10.70 -12.00
CA LEU A 354 -13.33 -10.10 -11.26
C LEU A 354 -13.67 -10.88 -9.99
N ASN A 355 -13.80 -12.22 -10.12
CA ASN A 355 -14.09 -13.09 -8.99
C ASN A 355 -12.98 -13.02 -7.94
N LYS A 356 -11.73 -13.02 -8.39
CA LYS A 356 -10.57 -12.91 -7.51
C LYS A 356 -10.52 -11.57 -6.78
N ALA A 357 -10.79 -10.46 -7.45
CA ALA A 357 -10.83 -9.13 -6.83
C ALA A 357 -11.91 -9.02 -5.74
N ALA A 358 -13.05 -9.72 -5.91
CA ALA A 358 -14.13 -9.75 -4.94
C ALA A 358 -13.73 -10.39 -3.61
N GLU A 359 -12.75 -11.30 -3.57
CA GLU A 359 -12.21 -11.87 -2.33
C GLU A 359 -11.54 -10.80 -1.43
N PHE A 360 -11.16 -9.68 -2.02
CA PHE A 360 -10.53 -8.53 -1.37
C PHE A 360 -11.48 -7.34 -1.20
N ASP A 361 -12.79 -7.55 -1.24
CA ASP A 361 -13.75 -6.46 -1.07
C ASP A 361 -13.60 -5.79 0.31
N ASN A 362 -14.01 -4.51 0.38
CA ASN A 362 -13.80 -3.71 1.56
C ASN A 362 -14.62 -4.20 2.76
N ALA A 363 -15.83 -4.72 2.54
CA ALA A 363 -16.71 -5.22 3.61
C ALA A 363 -16.15 -6.50 4.22
N SER A 364 -15.70 -7.46 3.39
CA SER A 364 -15.08 -8.72 3.84
C SER A 364 -13.81 -8.47 4.67
N ILE A 365 -12.90 -7.62 4.15
CA ILE A 365 -11.67 -7.29 4.86
C ILE A 365 -11.97 -6.54 6.16
N THR A 366 -12.92 -5.60 6.16
CA THR A 366 -13.28 -4.84 7.35
C THR A 366 -13.99 -5.71 8.39
N GLY A 367 -14.86 -6.64 7.98
CA GLY A 367 -15.49 -7.61 8.90
C GLY A 367 -14.46 -8.49 9.62
N ARG A 368 -13.37 -8.86 8.95
CA ARG A 368 -12.24 -9.56 9.59
C ARG A 368 -11.55 -8.67 10.64
N TRP A 369 -11.37 -7.37 10.36
CA TRP A 369 -10.82 -6.40 11.33
C TRP A 369 -11.72 -6.28 12.57
N GLU A 370 -13.04 -6.15 12.38
CA GLU A 370 -14.02 -6.05 13.47
C GLU A 370 -13.95 -7.26 14.40
N SER A 371 -13.98 -8.47 13.83
CA SER A 371 -13.87 -9.71 14.59
C SER A 371 -12.57 -9.79 15.40
N LEU A 372 -11.47 -9.45 14.78
CA LEU A 372 -10.15 -9.48 15.41
C LEU A 372 -10.01 -8.43 16.52
N PHE A 373 -10.50 -7.21 16.30
CA PHE A 373 -10.49 -6.18 17.34
C PHE A 373 -11.38 -6.54 18.53
N ALA A 374 -12.55 -7.14 18.30
CA ALA A 374 -13.44 -7.60 19.35
C ALA A 374 -12.78 -8.70 20.21
N GLU A 375 -12.16 -9.68 19.56
CA GLU A 375 -11.41 -10.76 20.22
C GLU A 375 -10.28 -10.19 21.11
N LEU A 376 -9.44 -9.33 20.54
CA LEU A 376 -8.32 -8.73 21.27
C LEU A 376 -8.78 -7.82 22.41
N ALA A 377 -9.89 -7.09 22.23
CA ALA A 377 -10.44 -6.22 23.27
C ALA A 377 -11.02 -7.01 24.45
N ALA A 378 -11.63 -8.18 24.20
CA ALA A 378 -12.15 -9.06 25.26
C ALA A 378 -11.05 -9.54 26.21
N GLY A 379 -9.81 -9.70 25.72
CA GLY A 379 -8.65 -10.09 26.52
C GLY A 379 -7.99 -8.95 27.32
N LYS A 380 -8.50 -7.71 27.22
CA LYS A 380 -7.89 -6.57 27.91
C LYS A 380 -8.46 -6.34 29.32
N PRO A 381 -7.64 -5.90 30.28
CA PRO A 381 -8.14 -5.53 31.59
C PRO A 381 -9.13 -4.37 31.48
N LYS A 382 -10.35 -4.58 31.97
CA LYS A 382 -11.37 -3.52 32.05
C LYS A 382 -10.86 -2.40 32.97
N ARG A 383 -11.05 -1.15 32.56
CA ARG A 383 -10.75 0.01 33.39
C ARG A 383 -11.61 -0.07 34.67
N ARG A 384 -11.01 -0.28 35.85
CA ARG A 384 -11.67 0.03 37.08
C ARG A 384 -11.71 1.56 37.22
N PHE A 385 -12.88 2.17 37.07
CA PHE A 385 -13.06 3.57 37.44
C PHE A 385 -12.77 3.65 38.96
N ARG A 386 -11.72 4.37 39.29
CA ARG A 386 -11.51 4.91 40.65
C ARG A 386 -11.90 6.38 40.62
#